data_9edb0838582f9f54f9c56d3c112d122a
#
_entry.id   9edb0838582f9f54f9c56d3c112d122a
#
_cell.length_a   1.000
_cell.length_b   1.000
_cell.length_c   1.000
_cell.angle_alpha   90.00
_cell.angle_beta   90.00
_cell.angle_gamma   90.00
#
_symmetry.space_group_name_H-M   'P 1'
#
loop_
_entity.id
_entity.type
_entity.pdbx_description
1 polymer ?
#
loop_
_entity_poly.entity_id
_entity_poly.type
_entity_poly.pdbx_seq_one_letter_code
_entity_poly.pdbx_strand_id
1 'polypeptide(L)'
;LSLIENQYVDSVAMDSLAEHVIPLLVKELDPHSVYIPASEMQEINEPLEGEFDGIGVVFNMATDTVIVLNVIPQGPSDKAGIKAGDRIIEINDTLVAGQKIPQRDVVKKLRGPRGTTVHLGLGRQGISDLVGVDVVRDKIPIKSVESAFRIADGIGYIKLGQFARTTFDEM
;
A
#
# COMPACT_ATOMS: atom_id res chain seq x y z
N LEU A 1 14.38 -24.59 20.30
CA LEU A 1 13.27 -23.78 20.81
C LEU A 1 12.59 -24.42 22.01
N SER A 2 12.25 -25.73 21.99
CA SER A 2 11.55 -26.41 23.11
C SER A 2 12.35 -26.40 24.44
N LEU A 3 13.69 -26.36 24.41
CA LEU A 3 14.51 -26.21 25.60
C LEU A 3 14.36 -24.82 26.23
N ILE A 4 14.28 -23.78 25.38
CA ILE A 4 14.08 -22.40 25.85
C ILE A 4 12.69 -22.28 26.47
N GLU A 5 11.67 -22.80 25.82
CA GLU A 5 10.28 -22.76 26.29
C GLU A 5 10.11 -23.42 27.67
N ASN A 6 10.81 -24.56 27.92
CA ASN A 6 10.60 -25.37 29.09
C ASN A 6 11.64 -25.19 30.23
N GLN A 7 12.82 -24.61 29.93
CA GLN A 7 13.94 -24.58 30.88
C GLN A 7 14.55 -23.17 31.07
N TYR A 8 14.06 -22.17 30.37
CA TYR A 8 14.56 -20.80 30.56
C TYR A 8 13.94 -20.18 31.83
N VAL A 9 14.71 -19.33 32.52
CA VAL A 9 14.33 -18.79 33.84
C VAL A 9 13.11 -17.85 33.72
N ASP A 10 13.01 -17.08 32.63
CA ASP A 10 11.92 -16.15 32.41
C ASP A 10 10.96 -16.67 31.33
N SER A 11 9.71 -16.24 31.36
CA SER A 11 8.74 -16.56 30.31
C SER A 11 9.14 -15.85 29.00
N VAL A 12 9.30 -16.61 27.93
CA VAL A 12 9.65 -16.11 26.60
C VAL A 12 8.45 -16.22 25.68
N ALA A 13 8.11 -15.12 24.97
CA ALA A 13 7.14 -15.15 23.90
C ALA A 13 7.73 -15.90 22.69
N MET A 14 7.43 -17.20 22.58
CA MET A 14 8.04 -18.10 21.59
C MET A 14 7.77 -17.67 20.15
N ASP A 15 6.58 -17.13 19.86
CA ASP A 15 6.23 -16.62 18.53
C ASP A 15 7.12 -15.43 18.15
N SER A 16 7.30 -14.48 19.08
CA SER A 16 8.19 -13.33 18.87
C SER A 16 9.66 -13.76 18.70
N LEU A 17 10.11 -14.72 19.49
CA LEU A 17 11.46 -15.27 19.36
C LEU A 17 11.64 -15.95 17.98
N ALA A 18 10.67 -16.75 17.54
CA ALA A 18 10.70 -17.42 16.25
C ALA A 18 10.76 -16.41 15.09
N GLU A 19 9.91 -15.37 15.11
CA GLU A 19 9.89 -14.29 14.13
C GLU A 19 11.24 -13.56 14.01
N HIS A 20 12.00 -13.44 15.10
CA HIS A 20 13.32 -12.81 15.08
C HIS A 20 14.43 -13.77 14.62
N VAL A 21 14.36 -15.05 14.95
CA VAL A 21 15.44 -16.01 14.69
C VAL A 21 15.36 -16.61 13.29
N ILE A 22 14.16 -16.86 12.76
CA ILE A 22 13.99 -17.48 11.44
C ILE A 22 14.66 -16.67 10.33
N PRO A 23 14.50 -15.32 10.25
CA PRO A 23 15.19 -14.50 9.24
C PRO A 23 16.71 -14.65 9.28
N LEU A 24 17.29 -14.75 10.49
CA LEU A 24 18.74 -14.92 10.66
C LEU A 24 19.22 -16.26 10.14
N LEU A 25 18.47 -17.34 10.44
CA LEU A 25 18.80 -18.68 9.94
C LEU A 25 18.69 -18.77 8.41
N VAL A 26 17.60 -18.21 7.84
CA VAL A 26 17.36 -18.25 6.39
C VAL A 26 18.43 -17.47 5.64
N LYS A 27 18.90 -16.35 6.20
CA LYS A 27 19.97 -15.53 5.61
C LYS A 27 21.30 -16.28 5.45
N GLU A 28 21.58 -17.28 6.31
CA GLU A 28 22.79 -18.12 6.24
C GLU A 28 22.70 -19.20 5.14
N LEU A 29 21.52 -19.44 4.54
CA LEU A 29 21.35 -20.48 3.53
C LEU A 29 21.86 -20.00 2.17
N ASP A 30 21.22 -18.96 1.61
CA ASP A 30 21.61 -18.38 0.31
C ASP A 30 21.01 -16.96 0.15
N PRO A 31 21.51 -16.15 -0.82
CA PRO A 31 21.02 -14.78 -1.04
C PRO A 31 19.57 -14.68 -1.54
N HIS A 32 18.97 -15.78 -2.01
CA HIS A 32 17.63 -15.81 -2.58
C HIS A 32 16.58 -16.32 -1.57
N SER A 33 17.04 -16.91 -0.46
CA SER A 33 16.16 -17.38 0.60
C SER A 33 15.72 -16.21 1.49
N VAL A 34 14.42 -15.98 1.55
CA VAL A 34 13.82 -14.88 2.35
C VAL A 34 12.68 -15.45 3.18
N TYR A 35 12.67 -15.14 4.46
CA TYR A 35 11.53 -15.37 5.32
C TYR A 35 10.55 -14.21 5.22
N ILE A 36 9.29 -14.53 4.99
CA ILE A 36 8.21 -13.55 4.92
C ILE A 36 7.31 -13.78 6.14
N PRO A 37 7.24 -12.82 7.08
CA PRO A 37 6.30 -12.91 8.19
C PRO A 37 4.85 -12.96 7.71
N ALA A 38 3.97 -13.63 8.46
CA ALA A 38 2.55 -13.71 8.14
C ALA A 38 1.89 -12.32 8.03
N SER A 39 2.38 -11.35 8.80
CA SER A 39 1.94 -9.95 8.76
C SER A 39 2.28 -9.21 7.46
N GLU A 40 3.30 -9.67 6.71
CA GLU A 40 3.73 -9.06 5.45
C GLU A 40 3.26 -9.85 4.22
N MET A 41 2.70 -11.05 4.41
CA MET A 41 2.27 -11.94 3.34
C MET A 41 1.22 -11.28 2.43
N GLN A 42 0.30 -10.51 2.98
CA GLN A 42 -0.72 -9.82 2.21
C GLN A 42 -0.08 -8.78 1.28
N GLU A 43 0.83 -7.95 1.79
CA GLU A 43 1.51 -6.89 1.01
C GLU A 43 2.32 -7.47 -0.17
N ILE A 44 2.92 -8.66 0.02
CA ILE A 44 3.70 -9.34 -1.03
C ILE A 44 2.79 -10.01 -2.07
N ASN A 45 1.62 -10.51 -1.67
CA ASN A 45 0.68 -11.16 -2.58
C ASN A 45 -0.18 -10.16 -3.39
N GLU A 46 -0.40 -8.94 -2.90
CA GLU A 46 -1.23 -7.92 -3.58
C GLU A 46 -0.84 -7.70 -5.06
N PRO A 47 0.45 -7.53 -5.44
CA PRO A 47 0.82 -7.38 -6.84
C PRO A 47 0.47 -8.59 -7.70
N LEU A 48 0.51 -9.80 -7.12
CA LEU A 48 0.15 -11.05 -7.81
C LEU A 48 -1.36 -11.22 -7.94
N GLU A 49 -2.12 -10.73 -6.98
CA GLU A 49 -3.58 -10.72 -7.03
C GLU A 49 -4.13 -9.70 -8.04
N GLY A 50 -3.35 -8.64 -8.36
CA GLY A 50 -3.75 -7.56 -9.24
C GLY A 50 -4.68 -6.54 -8.58
N GLU A 51 -4.78 -6.54 -7.26
CA GLU A 51 -5.59 -5.61 -6.48
C GLU A 51 -5.03 -5.46 -5.06
N PHE A 52 -5.31 -4.33 -4.42
CA PHE A 52 -5.00 -4.11 -3.00
C PHE A 52 -6.10 -3.30 -2.32
N ASP A 53 -6.19 -3.40 -0.99
CA ASP A 53 -7.16 -2.65 -0.20
C ASP A 53 -6.59 -1.28 0.19
N GLY A 54 -7.33 -0.20 -0.12
CA GLY A 54 -6.87 1.14 0.17
C GLY A 54 -7.84 2.24 -0.27
N ILE A 55 -7.33 3.46 -0.38
CA ILE A 55 -8.13 4.64 -0.74
C ILE A 55 -8.06 5.01 -2.23
N GLY A 56 -7.15 4.45 -3.02
CA GLY A 56 -7.04 4.69 -4.46
C GLY A 56 -6.49 6.06 -4.84
N VAL A 57 -5.37 6.47 -4.24
CA VAL A 57 -4.61 7.68 -4.61
C VAL A 57 -3.20 7.33 -5.04
N VAL A 58 -2.69 8.06 -6.02
CA VAL A 58 -1.27 8.15 -6.35
C VAL A 58 -0.74 9.43 -5.73
N PHE A 59 0.30 9.36 -4.92
CA PHE A 59 0.84 10.50 -4.22
C PHE A 59 2.37 10.56 -4.24
N ASN A 60 2.93 11.71 -3.91
CA ASN A 60 4.36 11.95 -3.72
C ASN A 60 4.58 12.66 -2.38
N MET A 61 5.77 12.46 -1.80
CA MET A 61 6.21 13.09 -0.56
C MET A 61 7.48 13.92 -0.77
N ALA A 62 7.52 14.78 -1.80
CA ALA A 62 8.72 15.53 -2.17
C ALA A 62 9.16 16.58 -1.12
N THR A 63 8.25 17.09 -0.29
CA THR A 63 8.50 18.19 0.66
C THR A 63 7.94 17.90 2.04
N ASP A 64 8.16 16.68 2.53
CA ASP A 64 7.62 16.23 3.84
C ASP A 64 6.09 16.43 3.98
N THR A 65 5.40 16.42 2.84
CA THR A 65 3.94 16.54 2.74
C THR A 65 3.44 15.59 1.66
N VAL A 66 2.37 14.89 1.95
CA VAL A 66 1.73 13.96 1.01
C VAL A 66 0.91 14.77 0.00
N ILE A 67 1.37 14.83 -1.25
CA ILE A 67 0.68 15.53 -2.34
C ILE A 67 0.01 14.50 -3.24
N VAL A 68 -1.29 14.59 -3.40
CA VAL A 68 -2.06 13.74 -4.31
C VAL A 68 -1.73 14.13 -5.76
N LEU A 69 -1.12 13.22 -6.50
CA LEU A 69 -0.82 13.40 -7.92
C LEU A 69 -1.99 13.00 -8.80
N ASN A 70 -2.64 11.90 -8.45
CA ASN A 70 -3.78 11.38 -9.19
C ASN A 70 -4.71 10.58 -8.28
N VAL A 71 -5.96 10.48 -8.68
CA VAL A 71 -7.00 9.69 -8.00
C VAL A 71 -7.50 8.64 -8.99
N ILE A 72 -7.62 7.39 -8.53
CA ILE A 72 -8.12 6.31 -9.38
C ILE A 72 -9.59 6.55 -9.67
N PRO A 73 -9.98 6.68 -10.97
CA PRO A 73 -11.36 6.96 -11.35
C PRO A 73 -12.34 5.92 -10.78
N GLN A 74 -13.45 6.39 -10.25
CA GLN A 74 -14.49 5.60 -9.58
C GLN A 74 -14.00 4.86 -8.31
N GLY A 75 -12.78 5.11 -7.88
CA GLY A 75 -12.24 4.60 -6.62
C GLY A 75 -12.79 5.30 -5.38
N PRO A 76 -12.41 4.84 -4.18
CA PRO A 76 -12.87 5.41 -2.92
C PRO A 76 -12.61 6.91 -2.78
N SER A 77 -11.40 7.35 -3.10
CA SER A 77 -10.99 8.76 -3.01
C SER A 77 -11.69 9.65 -4.02
N ASP A 78 -11.95 9.15 -5.24
CA ASP A 78 -12.72 9.87 -6.26
C ASP A 78 -14.16 10.09 -5.81
N LYS A 79 -14.81 9.05 -5.28
CA LYS A 79 -16.17 9.12 -4.70
C LYS A 79 -16.24 10.07 -3.50
N ALA A 80 -15.18 10.15 -2.71
CA ALA A 80 -15.06 11.05 -1.57
C ALA A 80 -14.72 12.50 -1.97
N GLY A 81 -14.44 12.78 -3.26
CA GLY A 81 -14.17 14.13 -3.78
C GLY A 81 -12.74 14.63 -3.56
N ILE A 82 -11.80 13.73 -3.36
CA ILE A 82 -10.36 14.04 -3.35
C ILE A 82 -9.91 14.37 -4.78
N LYS A 83 -9.02 15.34 -4.94
CA LYS A 83 -8.56 15.83 -6.24
C LYS A 83 -7.03 15.79 -6.34
N ALA A 84 -6.53 15.68 -7.56
CA ALA A 84 -5.12 15.92 -7.82
C ALA A 84 -4.73 17.34 -7.37
N GLY A 85 -3.59 17.47 -6.69
CA GLY A 85 -3.12 18.70 -6.06
C GLY A 85 -3.54 18.88 -4.58
N ASP A 86 -4.47 18.08 -4.07
CA ASP A 86 -4.77 18.07 -2.63
C ASP A 86 -3.53 17.62 -1.84
N ARG A 87 -3.36 18.19 -0.65
CA ARG A 87 -2.29 17.83 0.29
C ARG A 87 -2.92 17.15 1.50
N ILE A 88 -2.54 15.92 1.79
CA ILE A 88 -2.97 15.24 3.00
C ILE A 88 -2.15 15.78 4.16
N ILE A 89 -2.79 16.51 5.03
CA ILE A 89 -2.20 17.16 6.21
C ILE A 89 -2.39 16.27 7.44
N GLU A 90 -3.57 15.65 7.57
CA GLU A 90 -3.93 14.80 8.69
C GLU A 90 -4.51 13.47 8.22
N ILE A 91 -4.23 12.40 8.97
CA ILE A 91 -4.81 11.07 8.81
C ILE A 91 -5.33 10.61 10.16
N ASN A 92 -6.63 10.38 10.30
CA ASN A 92 -7.31 10.04 11.56
C ASN A 92 -6.88 11.00 12.69
N ASP A 93 -7.07 12.31 12.47
CA ASP A 93 -6.75 13.39 13.39
C ASP A 93 -5.26 13.46 13.82
N THR A 94 -4.41 12.72 13.14
CA THR A 94 -2.96 12.74 13.36
C THR A 94 -2.29 13.55 12.27
N LEU A 95 -1.58 14.62 12.66
CA LEU A 95 -0.78 15.43 11.74
C LEU A 95 0.32 14.59 11.09
N VAL A 96 0.37 14.56 9.76
CA VAL A 96 1.40 13.84 8.98
C VAL A 96 2.28 14.77 8.15
N ALA A 97 1.82 15.97 7.83
CA ALA A 97 2.60 16.96 7.11
C ALA A 97 3.68 17.58 8.02
N GLY A 98 4.90 17.74 7.51
CA GLY A 98 6.01 18.35 8.25
C GLY A 98 6.60 17.49 9.38
N GLN A 99 6.22 16.22 9.49
CA GLN A 99 6.61 15.32 10.58
C GLN A 99 7.78 14.39 10.23
N LYS A 100 8.31 14.48 9.01
CA LYS A 100 9.36 13.58 8.48
C LYS A 100 9.01 12.09 8.59
N ILE A 101 7.72 11.77 8.47
CA ILE A 101 7.22 10.40 8.53
C ILE A 101 7.67 9.66 7.26
N PRO A 102 8.24 8.45 7.36
CA PRO A 102 8.57 7.65 6.19
C PRO A 102 7.34 7.38 5.31
N GLN A 103 7.51 7.42 3.99
CA GLN A 103 6.43 7.16 3.04
C GLN A 103 5.71 5.82 3.31
N ARG A 104 6.47 4.79 3.72
CA ARG A 104 5.93 3.48 4.08
C ARG A 104 4.90 3.55 5.22
N ASP A 105 5.14 4.40 6.21
CA ASP A 105 4.24 4.54 7.36
C ASP A 105 2.96 5.31 6.97
N VAL A 106 3.07 6.27 6.06
CA VAL A 106 1.90 6.93 5.46
C VAL A 106 1.07 5.93 4.65
N VAL A 107 1.71 5.11 3.82
CA VAL A 107 1.03 4.04 3.07
C VAL A 107 0.26 3.11 4.01
N LYS A 108 0.90 2.66 5.12
CA LYS A 108 0.24 1.81 6.13
C LYS A 108 -0.97 2.46 6.77
N LYS A 109 -0.95 3.78 7.01
CA LYS A 109 -2.09 4.52 7.57
C LYS A 109 -3.24 4.67 6.55
N LEU A 110 -2.93 4.86 5.27
CA LEU A 110 -3.92 5.01 4.20
C LEU A 110 -4.53 3.66 3.78
N ARG A 111 -3.75 2.58 3.81
CA ARG A 111 -4.22 1.21 3.61
C ARG A 111 -4.96 0.69 4.83
N GLY A 112 -5.62 -0.43 4.68
CA GLY A 112 -6.32 -1.15 5.74
C GLY A 112 -7.47 -1.99 5.20
N PRO A 113 -8.12 -2.79 6.05
CA PRO A 113 -9.16 -3.72 5.62
C PRO A 113 -10.29 -3.02 4.87
N ARG A 114 -10.79 -3.66 3.82
CA ARG A 114 -11.94 -3.22 3.04
C ARG A 114 -13.13 -2.88 3.93
N GLY A 115 -13.84 -1.79 3.61
CA GLY A 115 -15.01 -1.32 4.35
C GLY A 115 -14.68 -0.52 5.61
N THR A 116 -13.41 -0.41 6.02
CA THR A 116 -13.01 0.50 7.09
C THR A 116 -12.90 1.93 6.58
N THR A 117 -13.17 2.91 7.42
CA THR A 117 -13.10 4.33 7.07
C THR A 117 -11.78 4.93 7.56
N VAL A 118 -11.20 5.81 6.75
CA VAL A 118 -10.10 6.69 7.14
C VAL A 118 -10.56 8.14 7.01
N HIS A 119 -10.35 8.93 8.05
CA HIS A 119 -10.58 10.37 8.04
C HIS A 119 -9.34 11.10 7.56
N LEU A 120 -9.48 12.01 6.58
CA LEU A 120 -8.39 12.80 6.00
C LEU A 120 -8.65 14.29 6.16
N GLY A 121 -7.68 15.02 6.70
CA GLY A 121 -7.63 16.46 6.67
C GLY A 121 -6.82 16.93 5.44
N LEU A 122 -7.50 17.54 4.47
CA LEU A 122 -6.90 17.95 3.20
C LEU A 122 -6.67 19.45 3.13
N GLY A 123 -5.45 19.86 2.79
CA GLY A 123 -5.15 21.23 2.35
C GLY A 123 -5.40 21.35 0.85
N ARG A 124 -6.34 22.19 0.44
CA ARG A 124 -6.73 22.40 -0.95
C ARG A 124 -6.42 23.83 -1.38
N GLN A 125 -5.86 24.00 -2.57
CA GLN A 125 -5.56 25.33 -3.09
C GLN A 125 -6.83 26.20 -3.21
N GLY A 126 -6.77 27.42 -2.67
CA GLY A 126 -7.89 28.36 -2.66
C GLY A 126 -8.86 28.18 -1.48
N ILE A 127 -8.61 27.25 -0.58
CA ILE A 127 -9.39 27.04 0.66
C ILE A 127 -8.43 27.22 1.84
N SER A 128 -8.75 28.11 2.78
CA SER A 128 -7.90 28.40 3.94
C SER A 128 -7.98 27.32 5.01
N ASP A 129 -9.15 26.72 5.16
CA ASP A 129 -9.40 25.70 6.17
C ASP A 129 -9.12 24.29 5.62
N LEU A 130 -8.83 23.36 6.53
CA LEU A 130 -8.71 21.94 6.15
C LEU A 130 -10.07 21.39 5.71
N VAL A 131 -10.07 20.71 4.60
CA VAL A 131 -11.24 19.99 4.10
C VAL A 131 -11.21 18.59 4.70
N GLY A 132 -12.10 18.30 5.65
CA GLY A 132 -12.28 16.98 6.23
C GLY A 132 -13.01 16.06 5.24
N VAL A 133 -12.47 14.88 4.98
CA VAL A 133 -13.04 13.89 4.05
C VAL A 133 -12.93 12.49 4.65
N ASP A 134 -14.06 11.78 4.70
CA ASP A 134 -14.11 10.37 5.07
C ASP A 134 -14.02 9.49 3.84
N VAL A 135 -13.04 8.60 3.82
CA VAL A 135 -12.83 7.66 2.71
C VAL A 135 -13.04 6.23 3.22
N VAL A 136 -14.00 5.53 2.65
CA VAL A 136 -14.21 4.10 2.92
C VAL A 136 -13.27 3.30 2.03
N ARG A 137 -12.35 2.53 2.64
CA ARG A 137 -11.40 1.70 1.91
C ARG A 137 -12.10 0.64 1.09
N ASP A 138 -11.61 0.41 -0.11
CA ASP A 138 -12.14 -0.61 -1.02
C ASP A 138 -10.99 -1.20 -1.86
N LYS A 139 -11.30 -2.20 -2.65
CA LYS A 139 -10.38 -2.82 -3.59
C LYS A 139 -9.96 -1.85 -4.69
N ILE A 140 -8.67 -1.72 -4.87
CA ILE A 140 -8.04 -0.87 -5.87
C ILE A 140 -7.38 -1.77 -6.90
N PRO A 141 -7.84 -1.78 -8.17
CA PRO A 141 -7.25 -2.61 -9.21
C PRO A 141 -5.86 -2.08 -9.59
N ILE A 142 -4.92 -2.99 -9.72
CA ILE A 142 -3.59 -2.73 -10.28
C ILE A 142 -3.61 -3.26 -11.72
N LYS A 143 -3.66 -2.35 -12.69
CA LYS A 143 -3.71 -2.76 -14.10
C LYS A 143 -2.39 -3.38 -14.53
N SER A 144 -2.47 -4.57 -15.12
CA SER A 144 -1.34 -5.25 -15.75
C SER A 144 -1.04 -4.68 -17.14
N VAL A 145 -2.09 -4.34 -17.91
CA VAL A 145 -1.96 -3.77 -19.24
C VAL A 145 -1.85 -2.25 -19.15
N GLU A 146 -0.65 -1.71 -19.42
CA GLU A 146 -0.39 -0.26 -19.42
C GLU A 146 -0.87 0.40 -20.71
N SER A 147 -0.73 -0.28 -21.83
CA SER A 147 -1.19 0.20 -23.14
C SER A 147 -1.42 -0.95 -24.11
N ALA A 148 -2.44 -0.80 -24.95
CA ALA A 148 -2.73 -1.72 -26.04
C ALA A 148 -3.23 -0.92 -27.24
N PHE A 149 -2.58 -1.05 -28.41
CA PHE A 149 -2.98 -0.37 -29.62
C PHE A 149 -2.45 -1.10 -30.88
N ARG A 150 -3.06 -0.80 -32.03
CA ARG A 150 -2.60 -1.31 -33.30
C ARG A 150 -1.51 -0.39 -33.87
N ILE A 151 -0.34 -0.95 -34.20
CA ILE A 151 0.78 -0.21 -34.81
C ILE A 151 0.58 -0.12 -36.32
N ALA A 152 0.18 -1.26 -36.96
CA ALA A 152 -0.05 -1.37 -38.41
C ALA A 152 -1.14 -2.41 -38.64
N ASP A 153 -1.56 -2.57 -39.93
CA ASP A 153 -2.51 -3.63 -40.26
C ASP A 153 -1.96 -5.00 -39.93
N GLY A 154 -2.72 -5.74 -39.10
CA GLY A 154 -2.35 -7.07 -38.59
C GLY A 154 -1.31 -7.09 -37.48
N ILE A 155 -0.81 -5.92 -37.01
CA ILE A 155 0.19 -5.84 -35.94
C ILE A 155 -0.38 -5.06 -34.75
N GLY A 156 -0.56 -5.75 -33.61
CA GLY A 156 -0.92 -5.15 -32.32
C GLY A 156 0.30 -4.98 -31.40
N TYR A 157 0.25 -4.00 -30.53
CA TYR A 157 1.21 -3.77 -29.45
C TYR A 157 0.48 -3.82 -28.12
N ILE A 158 1.02 -4.59 -27.18
CA ILE A 158 0.54 -4.64 -25.79
C ILE A 158 1.76 -4.45 -24.88
N LYS A 159 1.68 -3.47 -23.98
CA LYS A 159 2.68 -3.26 -22.94
C LYS A 159 2.12 -3.73 -21.60
N LEU A 160 2.80 -4.72 -21.01
CA LEU A 160 2.52 -5.19 -19.67
C LEU A 160 3.51 -4.54 -18.69
N GLY A 161 2.99 -3.96 -17.60
CA GLY A 161 3.79 -3.44 -16.48
C GLY A 161 4.13 -4.53 -15.47
N GLN A 162 3.25 -5.51 -15.32
CA GLN A 162 3.41 -6.66 -14.43
C GLN A 162 2.55 -7.84 -14.88
N PHE A 163 2.79 -9.01 -14.30
CA PHE A 163 1.94 -10.18 -14.43
C PHE A 163 1.18 -10.41 -13.12
N ALA A 164 -0.15 -10.43 -13.20
CA ALA A 164 -1.05 -10.70 -12.09
C ALA A 164 -2.11 -11.71 -12.53
N ARG A 165 -2.94 -12.16 -11.61
CA ARG A 165 -4.08 -13.05 -11.92
C ARG A 165 -5.06 -12.42 -12.91
N THR A 166 -5.19 -11.07 -12.87
CA THR A 166 -6.08 -10.31 -13.74
C THR A 166 -5.52 -10.08 -15.14
N THR A 167 -4.23 -10.33 -15.38
CA THR A 167 -3.56 -9.98 -16.64
C THR A 167 -4.23 -10.60 -17.87
N PHE A 168 -4.67 -11.86 -17.77
CA PHE A 168 -5.33 -12.55 -18.87
C PHE A 168 -6.67 -11.90 -19.25
N ASP A 169 -7.44 -11.49 -18.24
CA ASP A 169 -8.76 -10.87 -18.46
C ASP A 169 -8.64 -9.43 -18.98
N GLU A 170 -7.47 -8.79 -18.78
CA GLU A 170 -7.18 -7.44 -19.26
C GLU A 170 -6.69 -7.42 -20.73
N MET A 171 -6.19 -8.55 -21.27
CA MET A 171 -5.69 -8.69 -22.63
C MET A 171 -6.78 -9.00 -23.63
#